data_70c3f0607ca2ea2a230676b7114037bf
#
_entry.id   70c3f0607ca2ea2a230676b7114037bf
#
_cell.length_a   1.000
_cell.length_b   1.000
_cell.length_c   1.000
_cell.angle_alpha   90.00
_cell.angle_beta   90.00
_cell.angle_gamma   90.00
#
_symmetry.space_group_name_H-M   'P 1'
#
loop_
_entity.id
_entity.type
_entity.pdbx_description
1 polymer ?
#
loop_
_entity_poly.entity_id
_entity_poly.type
_entity_poly.pdbx_seq_one_letter_code
_entity_poly.pdbx_strand_id
1 'polypeptide(L)'
;MPSVLLCRSLFVSVVVFLGACSSAPVLPVTPSAPLAQPRLDKPIRIGLALGGGAARGFSHIGVIKALEAQGIFPDIVVGTSAGSLVGALYAAGNNGYALQKMALDMDEAAISDWSVPLFAKASGVIKGEALQNYVNKSVGNLPIEKFRIPFGAVAADLNSGLPILFRRGNAGLAVRASSAVPGVFQPVRIGNHSYVDGGLVSPVPVRFAREMGADFVIAVNISTQPDVQAASSSVDVVLQTFAIMGQSINRAELKDADIVIRPNLGTMKGSDFAGRNLAILAGEQATTSVLGELRQKLKARREQ
;
A
#
# COMPACT_ATOMS: atom_id res chain seq x y z
N MET A 1 90.14 -98.34 -2.22
CA MET A 1 89.61 -97.70 -3.41
C MET A 1 88.08 -97.82 -3.27
N PRO A 2 87.32 -96.99 -3.03
CA PRO A 2 86.77 -95.89 -3.80
C PRO A 2 86.38 -94.73 -2.93
N SER A 3 86.06 -93.70 -3.61
CA SER A 3 85.83 -92.34 -3.26
C SER A 3 84.48 -92.03 -2.55
N VAL A 4 84.52 -91.21 -1.54
CA VAL A 4 83.36 -90.68 -0.82
C VAL A 4 83.04 -89.33 -1.34
N LEU A 5 81.88 -89.19 -1.92
CA LEU A 5 81.32 -87.88 -2.35
C LEU A 5 80.52 -87.23 -1.22
N LEU A 6 80.98 -86.12 -0.80
CA LEU A 6 80.31 -85.27 0.25
C LEU A 6 79.20 -84.42 -0.41
N CYS A 7 77.95 -84.70 -0.01
CA CYS A 7 76.81 -83.87 -0.46
C CYS A 7 76.60 -82.73 0.58
N ARG A 8 76.85 -81.47 0.15
CA ARG A 8 76.63 -80.27 0.97
C ARG A 8 75.16 -79.83 0.74
N SER A 9 74.33 -79.93 1.76
CA SER A 9 73.00 -79.40 1.77
C SER A 9 73.01 -77.89 2.01
N LEU A 10 72.50 -77.18 1.08
CA LEU A 10 72.33 -75.74 1.17
C LEU A 10 70.93 -75.43 1.80
N PHE A 11 70.92 -74.92 3.03
CA PHE A 11 69.75 -74.44 3.71
C PHE A 11 69.43 -73.00 3.16
N VAL A 12 68.35 -72.87 2.41
CA VAL A 12 67.82 -71.55 2.00
C VAL A 12 66.80 -71.17 3.08
N SER A 13 67.18 -70.21 3.90
CA SER A 13 66.22 -69.56 4.82
C SER A 13 65.34 -68.56 4.09
N VAL A 14 64.06 -68.91 3.98
CA VAL A 14 63.05 -67.97 3.46
C VAL A 14 62.59 -67.07 4.62
N VAL A 15 62.97 -65.79 4.55
CA VAL A 15 62.46 -64.75 5.49
C VAL A 15 61.14 -64.30 4.97
N VAL A 16 60.02 -64.63 5.61
CA VAL A 16 58.69 -64.10 5.30
C VAL A 16 58.52 -62.76 6.01
N PHE A 17 58.54 -61.68 5.23
CA PHE A 17 58.09 -60.34 5.72
C PHE A 17 56.58 -60.30 5.82
N LEU A 18 56.05 -60.40 7.04
CA LEU A 18 54.65 -60.04 7.33
C LEU A 18 54.52 -58.53 7.34
N GLY A 19 54.04 -57.97 6.22
CA GLY A 19 53.66 -56.58 6.11
C GLY A 19 52.40 -56.36 6.96
N ALA A 20 52.51 -55.73 8.13
CA ALA A 20 51.38 -55.22 8.89
C ALA A 20 50.76 -54.02 8.14
N CYS A 21 49.63 -54.22 7.47
CA CYS A 21 48.79 -53.14 6.97
C CYS A 21 48.20 -52.41 8.18
N SER A 22 48.79 -51.30 8.60
CA SER A 22 48.21 -50.35 9.52
C SER A 22 47.08 -49.59 8.80
N SER A 23 45.83 -50.03 9.00
CA SER A 23 44.66 -49.27 8.61
C SER A 23 44.54 -48.07 9.56
N ALA A 24 44.80 -46.85 9.03
CA ALA A 24 44.51 -45.62 9.74
C ALA A 24 43.03 -45.56 10.12
N PRO A 25 42.67 -45.12 11.36
CA PRO A 25 41.28 -44.98 11.74
C PRO A 25 40.57 -43.98 10.82
N VAL A 26 39.55 -44.43 10.10
CA VAL A 26 38.64 -43.57 9.33
C VAL A 26 37.85 -42.72 10.33
N LEU A 27 38.16 -41.44 10.43
CA LEU A 27 37.38 -40.50 11.23
C LEU A 27 35.95 -40.50 10.70
N PRO A 28 34.92 -40.54 11.56
CA PRO A 28 33.54 -40.49 11.10
C PRO A 28 33.33 -39.17 10.34
N VAL A 29 32.95 -39.28 9.07
CA VAL A 29 32.51 -38.11 8.25
C VAL A 29 31.20 -37.66 8.88
N THR A 30 31.25 -36.58 9.67
CA THR A 30 30.05 -35.86 10.10
C THR A 30 29.33 -35.41 8.86
N PRO A 31 28.02 -35.74 8.65
CA PRO A 31 27.28 -35.20 7.50
C PRO A 31 27.36 -33.70 7.57
N SER A 32 27.96 -33.06 6.55
CA SER A 32 27.89 -31.62 6.41
C SER A 32 26.42 -31.24 6.39
N ALA A 33 26.01 -30.32 7.27
CA ALA A 33 24.68 -29.76 7.25
C ALA A 33 24.35 -29.36 5.79
N PRO A 34 23.14 -29.64 5.31
CA PRO A 34 22.75 -29.22 3.94
C PRO A 34 23.07 -27.74 3.80
N LEU A 35 23.86 -27.39 2.78
CA LEU A 35 24.07 -25.99 2.41
C LEU A 35 22.67 -25.39 2.25
N ALA A 36 22.33 -24.41 3.10
CA ALA A 36 21.10 -23.66 2.98
C ALA A 36 21.05 -23.13 1.55
N GLN A 37 20.13 -23.67 0.76
CA GLN A 37 19.92 -23.14 -0.59
C GLN A 37 19.62 -21.64 -0.42
N PRO A 38 20.25 -20.77 -1.23
CA PRO A 38 19.89 -19.36 -1.20
C PRO A 38 18.38 -19.29 -1.38
N ARG A 39 17.66 -18.80 -0.37
CA ARG A 39 16.25 -18.44 -0.56
C ARG A 39 16.27 -17.45 -1.71
N LEU A 40 15.62 -17.80 -2.81
CA LEU A 40 15.31 -16.84 -3.86
C LEU A 40 14.48 -15.75 -3.16
N ASP A 41 15.11 -14.62 -2.89
CA ASP A 41 14.49 -13.49 -2.23
C ASP A 41 13.29 -13.08 -3.06
N LYS A 42 12.10 -13.48 -2.63
CA LYS A 42 10.87 -13.03 -3.28
C LYS A 42 10.82 -11.52 -3.06
N PRO A 43 10.77 -10.71 -4.12
CA PRO A 43 10.74 -9.27 -3.96
C PRO A 43 9.53 -8.89 -3.11
N ILE A 44 9.77 -8.08 -2.08
CA ILE A 44 8.72 -7.58 -1.19
C ILE A 44 7.78 -6.70 -2.00
N ARG A 45 6.48 -6.99 -1.95
CA ARG A 45 5.44 -6.17 -2.56
C ARG A 45 5.01 -5.07 -1.60
N ILE A 46 5.27 -3.83 -1.98
CA ILE A 46 4.91 -2.65 -1.19
C ILE A 46 3.50 -2.20 -1.57
N GLY A 47 2.61 -2.15 -0.59
CA GLY A 47 1.27 -1.58 -0.71
C GLY A 47 1.24 -0.15 -0.19
N LEU A 48 0.61 0.76 -0.93
CA LEU A 48 0.33 2.13 -0.51
C LEU A 48 -1.18 2.28 -0.25
N ALA A 49 -1.55 2.46 1.02
CA ALA A 49 -2.93 2.65 1.44
C ALA A 49 -3.20 4.15 1.68
N LEU A 50 -3.99 4.77 0.81
CA LEU A 50 -4.29 6.21 0.80
C LEU A 50 -5.65 6.48 1.43
N GLY A 51 -5.67 7.19 2.55
CA GLY A 51 -6.89 7.47 3.30
C GLY A 51 -7.79 8.55 2.69
N GLY A 52 -9.04 8.57 3.14
CA GLY A 52 -10.03 9.60 2.81
C GLY A 52 -9.81 10.90 3.58
N GLY A 53 -10.27 12.05 3.01
CA GLY A 53 -10.12 13.34 3.68
C GLY A 53 -10.40 14.57 2.81
N ALA A 54 -11.15 14.44 1.73
CA ALA A 54 -11.52 15.51 0.79
C ALA A 54 -10.29 16.31 0.32
N ALA A 55 -10.26 17.66 0.41
CA ALA A 55 -9.13 18.50 0.00
C ALA A 55 -7.80 18.16 0.70
N ARG A 56 -7.83 17.55 1.89
CA ARG A 56 -6.62 17.06 2.58
C ARG A 56 -5.89 15.99 1.77
N GLY A 57 -6.56 15.37 0.78
CA GLY A 57 -6.01 14.41 -0.18
C GLY A 57 -4.85 14.93 -1.02
N PHE A 58 -4.70 16.25 -1.19
CA PHE A 58 -3.52 16.82 -1.85
C PHE A 58 -2.20 16.43 -1.15
N SER A 59 -2.23 16.13 0.14
CA SER A 59 -1.04 15.67 0.85
C SER A 59 -0.53 14.29 0.39
N HIS A 60 -1.40 13.44 -0.17
CA HIS A 60 -0.98 12.18 -0.77
C HIS A 60 0.02 12.39 -1.92
N ILE A 61 -0.13 13.48 -2.67
CA ILE A 61 0.79 13.85 -3.76
C ILE A 61 2.19 14.10 -3.21
N GLY A 62 2.29 14.83 -2.10
CA GLY A 62 3.56 15.07 -1.42
C GLY A 62 4.20 13.79 -0.90
N VAL A 63 3.38 12.89 -0.34
CA VAL A 63 3.85 11.56 0.10
C VAL A 63 4.41 10.77 -1.07
N ILE A 64 3.70 10.68 -2.19
CA ILE A 64 4.13 9.95 -3.39
C ILE A 64 5.44 10.54 -3.92
N LYS A 65 5.54 11.88 -4.06
CA LYS A 65 6.76 12.56 -4.50
C LYS A 65 7.96 12.21 -3.62
N ALA A 66 7.78 12.27 -2.31
CA ALA A 66 8.86 11.98 -1.36
C ALA A 66 9.27 10.51 -1.38
N LEU A 67 8.35 9.56 -1.53
CA LEU A 67 8.66 8.14 -1.69
C LEU A 67 9.43 7.89 -3.00
N GLU A 68 8.95 8.42 -4.13
CA GLU A 68 9.61 8.30 -5.44
C GLU A 68 11.03 8.88 -5.41
N ALA A 69 11.24 10.04 -4.78
CA ALA A 69 12.55 10.66 -4.63
C ALA A 69 13.54 9.80 -3.83
N GLN A 70 13.04 8.85 -3.05
CA GLN A 70 13.85 7.88 -2.29
C GLN A 70 13.95 6.51 -2.97
N GLY A 71 13.46 6.37 -4.22
CA GLY A 71 13.44 5.12 -4.96
C GLY A 71 12.46 4.09 -4.40
N ILE A 72 11.45 4.53 -3.63
CA ILE A 72 10.41 3.67 -3.06
C ILE A 72 9.18 3.79 -3.93
N PHE A 73 8.90 2.73 -4.69
CA PHE A 73 7.75 2.65 -5.59
C PHE A 73 6.80 1.56 -5.09
N PRO A 74 5.52 1.87 -4.86
CA PRO A 74 4.54 0.86 -4.46
C PRO A 74 4.18 -0.06 -5.62
N ASP A 75 4.02 -1.36 -5.29
CA ASP A 75 3.57 -2.40 -6.21
C ASP A 75 2.04 -2.52 -6.24
N ILE A 76 1.37 -1.95 -5.25
CA ILE A 76 -0.08 -1.98 -5.07
C ILE A 76 -0.52 -0.63 -4.50
N VAL A 77 -1.61 -0.09 -5.01
CA VAL A 77 -2.22 1.14 -4.48
C VAL A 77 -3.69 0.88 -4.15
N VAL A 78 -4.08 1.21 -2.93
CA VAL A 78 -5.49 1.17 -2.53
C VAL A 78 -5.88 2.51 -1.93
N GLY A 79 -7.03 3.01 -2.31
CA GLY A 79 -7.50 4.32 -1.84
C GLY A 79 -8.96 4.31 -1.40
N THR A 80 -9.26 5.19 -0.46
CA THR A 80 -10.61 5.52 -0.02
C THR A 80 -10.89 7.00 -0.27
N SER A 81 -12.03 7.34 -0.88
CA SER A 81 -12.45 8.74 -1.11
C SER A 81 -11.37 9.55 -1.85
N ALA A 82 -10.88 10.65 -1.30
CA ALA A 82 -9.77 11.43 -1.88
C ALA A 82 -8.53 10.59 -2.16
N GLY A 83 -8.24 9.58 -1.30
CA GLY A 83 -7.16 8.63 -1.54
C GLY A 83 -7.40 7.74 -2.76
N SER A 84 -8.67 7.43 -3.08
CA SER A 84 -9.01 6.68 -4.30
C SER A 84 -8.78 7.52 -5.56
N LEU A 85 -9.07 8.83 -5.50
CA LEU A 85 -8.78 9.76 -6.61
C LEU A 85 -7.29 9.82 -6.91
N VAL A 86 -6.49 10.20 -5.90
CA VAL A 86 -5.03 10.33 -6.08
C VAL A 86 -4.41 8.98 -6.45
N GLY A 87 -4.86 7.89 -5.79
CA GLY A 87 -4.40 6.54 -6.06
C GLY A 87 -4.70 6.08 -7.49
N ALA A 88 -5.89 6.36 -8.03
CA ALA A 88 -6.25 6.02 -9.40
C ALA A 88 -5.37 6.75 -10.43
N LEU A 89 -5.16 8.06 -10.25
CA LEU A 89 -4.31 8.84 -11.11
C LEU A 89 -2.86 8.36 -11.09
N TYR A 90 -2.35 8.05 -9.90
CA TYR A 90 -1.00 7.51 -9.72
C TYR A 90 -0.85 6.13 -10.37
N ALA A 91 -1.76 5.22 -10.06
CA ALA A 91 -1.72 3.86 -10.56
C ALA A 91 -1.88 3.76 -12.09
N ALA A 92 -2.57 4.72 -12.70
CA ALA A 92 -2.68 4.83 -14.16
C ALA A 92 -1.36 5.21 -14.84
N GLY A 93 -0.34 5.69 -14.09
CA GLY A 93 1.01 5.95 -14.59
C GLY A 93 1.52 7.38 -14.42
N ASN A 94 0.78 8.26 -13.75
CA ASN A 94 1.26 9.59 -13.42
C ASN A 94 2.23 9.52 -12.22
N ASN A 95 3.41 10.12 -12.33
CA ASN A 95 4.32 10.25 -11.19
C ASN A 95 3.92 11.41 -10.26
N GLY A 96 4.56 11.52 -9.10
CA GLY A 96 4.23 12.53 -8.11
C GLY A 96 4.31 13.98 -8.63
N TYR A 97 5.23 14.29 -9.55
CA TYR A 97 5.32 15.61 -10.19
C TYR A 97 4.16 15.88 -11.17
N ALA A 98 3.77 14.87 -11.95
CA ALA A 98 2.61 14.97 -12.83
C ALA A 98 1.33 15.19 -12.00
N LEU A 99 1.16 14.45 -10.90
CA LEU A 99 0.05 14.64 -9.97
C LEU A 99 0.03 16.05 -9.37
N GLN A 100 1.18 16.59 -8.98
CA GLN A 100 1.28 17.97 -8.50
C GLN A 100 0.85 18.97 -9.57
N LYS A 101 1.34 18.80 -10.81
CA LYS A 101 0.93 19.66 -11.92
C LYS A 101 -0.58 19.58 -12.13
N MET A 102 -1.15 18.38 -12.18
CA MET A 102 -2.61 18.19 -12.30
C MET A 102 -3.38 18.88 -11.17
N ALA A 103 -2.89 18.81 -9.93
CA ALA A 103 -3.50 19.46 -8.78
C ALA A 103 -3.44 21.01 -8.88
N LEU A 104 -2.34 21.55 -9.40
CA LEU A 104 -2.17 23.01 -9.57
C LEU A 104 -3.01 23.55 -10.74
N ASP A 105 -3.06 22.78 -11.82
CA ASP A 105 -3.86 23.15 -13.02
C ASP A 105 -5.35 22.86 -12.85
N MET A 106 -5.74 22.21 -11.75
CA MET A 106 -7.12 21.84 -11.47
C MET A 106 -7.97 23.10 -11.32
N ASP A 107 -8.88 23.32 -12.29
CA ASP A 107 -9.92 24.32 -12.16
C ASP A 107 -10.98 23.82 -11.16
N GLU A 108 -11.19 24.57 -10.10
CA GLU A 108 -12.20 24.23 -9.09
C GLU A 108 -13.60 24.13 -9.70
N ALA A 109 -13.87 24.88 -10.78
CA ALA A 109 -15.11 24.79 -11.53
C ALA A 109 -15.26 23.49 -12.31
N ALA A 110 -14.15 22.87 -12.79
CA ALA A 110 -14.18 21.59 -13.51
C ALA A 110 -14.52 20.38 -12.61
N ILE A 111 -14.40 20.56 -11.29
CA ILE A 111 -14.82 19.60 -10.25
C ILE A 111 -15.88 20.24 -9.33
N SER A 112 -16.74 21.11 -9.90
CA SER A 112 -17.69 21.91 -9.13
C SER A 112 -18.63 21.07 -8.24
N ASP A 113 -18.94 19.84 -8.66
CA ASP A 113 -19.66 18.88 -7.81
C ASP A 113 -18.86 18.46 -6.58
N TRP A 114 -17.53 18.56 -6.64
CA TRP A 114 -16.64 18.29 -5.50
C TRP A 114 -16.37 19.55 -4.67
N SER A 115 -16.33 20.72 -5.32
CA SER A 115 -16.02 22.01 -4.68
C SER A 115 -17.23 22.74 -4.11
N VAL A 116 -18.46 22.21 -4.34
CA VAL A 116 -19.63 22.80 -3.68
C VAL A 116 -19.41 22.71 -2.18
N PRO A 117 -19.42 23.85 -1.47
CA PRO A 117 -19.16 23.85 -0.05
C PRO A 117 -20.09 22.85 0.64
N LEU A 118 -19.53 21.93 1.42
CA LEU A 118 -20.27 21.00 2.29
C LEU A 118 -21.33 21.70 3.16
N PHE A 119 -21.31 23.03 3.17
CA PHE A 119 -22.13 23.91 3.99
C PHE A 119 -22.99 24.89 3.16
N ALA A 120 -23.04 24.77 1.83
CA ALA A 120 -23.97 25.57 1.06
C ALA A 120 -25.41 25.17 1.45
N LYS A 121 -26.23 26.17 1.77
CA LYS A 121 -27.68 25.99 2.04
C LYS A 121 -28.48 25.52 0.82
N ALA A 122 -27.79 24.99 -0.20
CA ALA A 122 -28.43 24.47 -1.40
C ALA A 122 -29.09 23.13 -1.05
N SER A 123 -30.41 23.10 -1.20
CA SER A 123 -31.24 21.92 -1.10
C SER A 123 -31.00 20.98 -2.27
N GLY A 124 -29.89 20.21 -2.27
CA GLY A 124 -29.64 19.26 -3.35
C GLY A 124 -28.42 18.38 -3.06
N VAL A 125 -28.63 17.06 -3.10
CA VAL A 125 -27.57 16.07 -3.04
C VAL A 125 -26.85 16.05 -4.40
N ILE A 126 -25.53 16.28 -4.39
CA ILE A 126 -24.68 16.37 -5.60
C ILE A 126 -24.56 14.99 -6.24
N LYS A 127 -24.60 14.92 -7.56
CA LYS A 127 -24.47 13.64 -8.29
C LYS A 127 -23.05 13.10 -8.35
N GLY A 128 -22.03 13.97 -8.37
CA GLY A 128 -20.61 13.59 -8.45
C GLY A 128 -20.18 13.12 -9.85
N GLU A 129 -20.91 13.43 -10.89
CA GLU A 129 -20.58 13.02 -12.26
C GLU A 129 -19.38 13.78 -12.82
N ALA A 130 -19.14 15.02 -12.34
CA ALA A 130 -17.95 15.79 -12.71
C ALA A 130 -16.67 15.09 -12.23
N LEU A 131 -16.65 14.57 -11.00
CA LEU A 131 -15.52 13.78 -10.49
C LEU A 131 -15.28 12.53 -11.34
N GLN A 132 -16.34 11.79 -11.67
CA GLN A 132 -16.25 10.60 -12.52
C GLN A 132 -15.62 10.94 -13.88
N ASN A 133 -16.11 12.00 -14.53
CA ASN A 133 -15.65 12.44 -15.84
C ASN A 133 -14.19 12.93 -15.78
N TYR A 134 -13.84 13.69 -14.74
CA TYR A 134 -12.48 14.13 -14.51
C TYR A 134 -11.50 12.94 -14.41
N VAL A 135 -11.82 11.95 -13.57
CA VAL A 135 -10.98 10.76 -13.42
C VAL A 135 -10.86 10.01 -14.75
N ASN A 136 -11.97 9.71 -15.41
CA ASN A 136 -11.96 8.98 -16.67
C ASN A 136 -11.10 9.67 -17.73
N LYS A 137 -11.23 10.99 -17.88
CA LYS A 137 -10.41 11.80 -18.79
C LYS A 137 -8.93 11.73 -18.41
N SER A 138 -8.63 11.87 -17.11
CA SER A 138 -7.25 11.91 -16.59
C SER A 138 -6.51 10.59 -16.71
N VAL A 139 -7.22 9.46 -16.69
CA VAL A 139 -6.65 8.12 -16.90
C VAL A 139 -6.80 7.62 -18.34
N GLY A 140 -7.20 8.48 -19.29
CA GLY A 140 -7.39 8.11 -20.70
C GLY A 140 -8.49 7.08 -20.92
N ASN A 141 -9.54 7.06 -20.09
CA ASN A 141 -10.63 6.08 -20.08
C ASN A 141 -10.17 4.62 -19.90
N LEU A 142 -8.96 4.40 -19.39
CA LEU A 142 -8.48 3.06 -19.10
C LEU A 142 -9.29 2.42 -17.96
N PRO A 143 -9.71 1.16 -18.07
CA PRO A 143 -10.32 0.45 -16.97
C PRO A 143 -9.25 0.10 -15.91
N ILE A 144 -9.67 -0.07 -14.66
CA ILE A 144 -8.79 -0.25 -13.49
C ILE A 144 -7.79 -1.40 -13.69
N GLU A 145 -8.24 -2.52 -14.23
CA GLU A 145 -7.40 -3.71 -14.47
C GLU A 145 -6.32 -3.53 -15.53
N LYS A 146 -6.30 -2.39 -16.21
CA LYS A 146 -5.28 -2.00 -17.19
C LYS A 146 -4.30 -0.95 -16.66
N PHE A 147 -4.43 -0.56 -15.41
CA PHE A 147 -3.51 0.40 -14.80
C PHE A 147 -2.10 -0.21 -14.68
N ARG A 148 -1.11 0.67 -14.71
CA ARG A 148 0.30 0.29 -14.59
C ARG A 148 0.62 -0.37 -13.26
N ILE A 149 -0.02 0.12 -12.18
CA ILE A 149 0.09 -0.44 -10.83
C ILE A 149 -1.27 -1.02 -10.45
N PRO A 150 -1.35 -2.25 -9.93
CA PRO A 150 -2.57 -2.81 -9.38
C PRO A 150 -3.26 -1.85 -8.41
N PHE A 151 -4.49 -1.49 -8.71
CA PHE A 151 -5.24 -0.48 -7.97
C PHE A 151 -6.56 -1.02 -7.44
N GLY A 152 -6.97 -0.49 -6.27
CA GLY A 152 -8.29 -0.73 -5.69
C GLY A 152 -8.89 0.53 -5.08
N ALA A 153 -10.17 0.79 -5.35
CA ALA A 153 -10.96 1.83 -4.70
C ALA A 153 -11.95 1.19 -3.73
N VAL A 154 -11.95 1.65 -2.47
CA VAL A 154 -12.84 1.12 -1.43
C VAL A 154 -14.10 1.97 -1.33
N ALA A 155 -15.26 1.34 -1.37
CA ALA A 155 -16.56 1.94 -1.08
C ALA A 155 -17.32 1.10 -0.04
N ALA A 156 -18.44 1.62 0.45
CA ALA A 156 -19.39 0.86 1.27
C ALA A 156 -20.66 0.54 0.49
N ASP A 157 -21.10 -0.69 0.50
CA ASP A 157 -22.40 -1.07 -0.02
C ASP A 157 -23.49 -0.64 0.97
N LEU A 158 -24.35 0.29 0.56
CA LEU A 158 -25.37 0.88 1.40
C LEU A 158 -26.45 -0.15 1.81
N ASN A 159 -26.63 -1.20 1.02
CA ASN A 159 -27.64 -2.22 1.30
C ASN A 159 -27.21 -3.21 2.38
N SER A 160 -25.94 -3.62 2.35
CA SER A 160 -25.41 -4.63 3.27
C SER A 160 -24.54 -4.05 4.40
N GLY A 161 -24.06 -2.81 4.25
CA GLY A 161 -23.05 -2.20 5.13
C GLY A 161 -21.65 -2.78 4.95
N LEU A 162 -21.45 -3.70 3.99
CA LEU A 162 -20.15 -4.31 3.75
C LEU A 162 -19.24 -3.45 2.87
N PRO A 163 -17.92 -3.53 3.09
CA PRO A 163 -16.99 -2.90 2.18
C PRO A 163 -16.94 -3.62 0.83
N ILE A 164 -16.73 -2.85 -0.22
CA ILE A 164 -16.43 -3.34 -1.56
C ILE A 164 -15.10 -2.77 -2.04
N LEU A 165 -14.28 -3.61 -2.66
CA LEU A 165 -13.03 -3.20 -3.30
C LEU A 165 -13.19 -3.28 -4.82
N PHE A 166 -13.32 -2.13 -5.47
CA PHE A 166 -13.36 -2.04 -6.93
C PHE A 166 -11.95 -2.17 -7.51
N ARG A 167 -11.69 -3.27 -8.20
CA ARG A 167 -10.40 -3.61 -8.83
C ARG A 167 -10.48 -3.72 -10.35
N ARG A 168 -11.65 -3.52 -10.93
CA ARG A 168 -11.94 -3.67 -12.36
C ARG A 168 -13.02 -2.72 -12.80
N GLY A 169 -13.09 -2.46 -14.10
CA GLY A 169 -14.11 -1.65 -14.72
C GLY A 169 -13.78 -0.16 -14.75
N ASN A 170 -14.80 0.68 -14.83
CA ASN A 170 -14.65 2.12 -14.99
C ASN A 170 -14.05 2.79 -13.76
N ALA A 171 -12.87 3.39 -13.93
CA ALA A 171 -12.12 3.99 -12.82
C ALA A 171 -12.84 5.20 -12.21
N GLY A 172 -13.39 6.08 -13.04
CA GLY A 172 -14.13 7.26 -12.55
C GLY A 172 -15.39 6.86 -11.77
N LEU A 173 -16.10 5.82 -12.21
CA LEU A 173 -17.27 5.30 -11.49
C LEU A 173 -16.89 4.71 -10.13
N ALA A 174 -15.79 3.96 -10.05
CA ALA A 174 -15.28 3.40 -8.81
C ALA A 174 -14.82 4.48 -7.82
N VAL A 175 -14.08 5.49 -8.32
CA VAL A 175 -13.67 6.65 -7.49
C VAL A 175 -14.86 7.45 -7.02
N ARG A 176 -15.87 7.70 -7.88
CA ARG A 176 -17.11 8.35 -7.50
C ARG A 176 -17.85 7.60 -6.41
N ALA A 177 -17.98 6.28 -6.53
CA ALA A 177 -18.59 5.44 -5.49
C ALA A 177 -17.82 5.52 -4.17
N SER A 178 -16.48 5.45 -4.23
CA SER A 178 -15.58 5.58 -3.09
C SER A 178 -15.66 6.95 -2.39
N SER A 179 -16.11 7.98 -3.11
CA SER A 179 -16.16 9.39 -2.65
C SER A 179 -17.58 9.89 -2.39
N ALA A 180 -18.58 9.03 -2.44
CA ALA A 180 -20.00 9.40 -2.29
C ALA A 180 -20.36 9.58 -0.80
N VAL A 181 -19.89 10.68 -0.19
CA VAL A 181 -20.13 11.02 1.22
C VAL A 181 -21.63 11.20 1.46
N PRO A 182 -22.26 10.40 2.37
CA PRO A 182 -23.67 10.56 2.70
C PRO A 182 -24.03 11.97 3.18
N GLY A 183 -25.18 12.46 2.75
CA GLY A 183 -25.66 13.81 3.05
C GLY A 183 -25.08 14.89 2.10
N VAL A 184 -24.00 14.59 1.37
CA VAL A 184 -23.36 15.51 0.40
C VAL A 184 -23.59 15.02 -1.02
N PHE A 185 -23.22 13.79 -1.31
CA PHE A 185 -23.36 13.16 -2.61
C PHE A 185 -24.49 12.13 -2.63
N GLN A 186 -25.05 11.93 -3.82
CA GLN A 186 -25.98 10.81 -4.05
C GLN A 186 -25.22 9.49 -3.99
N PRO A 187 -25.82 8.43 -3.41
CA PRO A 187 -25.29 7.09 -3.56
C PRO A 187 -25.11 6.70 -5.02
N VAL A 188 -24.02 6.02 -5.34
CA VAL A 188 -23.72 5.59 -6.71
C VAL A 188 -24.31 4.24 -6.99
N ARG A 189 -25.24 4.16 -7.93
CA ARG A 189 -25.88 2.90 -8.31
C ARG A 189 -25.07 2.15 -9.35
N ILE A 190 -24.71 0.90 -9.04
CA ILE A 190 -24.00 -0.02 -9.96
C ILE A 190 -24.75 -1.36 -9.91
N GLY A 191 -25.43 -1.70 -11.00
CA GLY A 191 -26.33 -2.85 -11.02
C GLY A 191 -27.49 -2.68 -10.02
N ASN A 192 -27.64 -3.66 -9.14
CA ASN A 192 -28.69 -3.66 -8.10
C ASN A 192 -28.22 -3.12 -6.74
N HIS A 193 -26.97 -2.65 -6.64
CA HIS A 193 -26.38 -2.13 -5.42
C HIS A 193 -26.22 -0.61 -5.47
N SER A 194 -26.27 0.00 -4.29
CA SER A 194 -26.00 1.43 -4.08
C SER A 194 -24.77 1.57 -3.19
N TYR A 195 -23.80 2.36 -3.63
CA TYR A 195 -22.54 2.54 -2.94
C TYR A 195 -22.39 3.96 -2.40
N VAL A 196 -21.76 4.05 -1.24
CA VAL A 196 -21.41 5.29 -0.56
C VAL A 196 -19.93 5.28 -0.18
N ASP A 197 -19.43 6.41 0.33
CA ASP A 197 -18.02 6.63 0.65
C ASP A 197 -17.44 5.48 1.51
N GLY A 198 -16.28 4.99 1.10
CA GLY A 198 -15.56 3.92 1.79
C GLY A 198 -15.05 4.29 3.18
N GLY A 199 -15.02 5.57 3.53
CA GLY A 199 -14.65 6.04 4.86
C GLY A 199 -15.56 5.53 5.99
N LEU A 200 -16.78 5.06 5.65
CA LEU A 200 -17.67 4.39 6.58
C LEU A 200 -17.15 3.04 7.08
N VAL A 201 -16.33 2.36 6.30
CA VAL A 201 -15.93 0.96 6.53
C VAL A 201 -14.41 0.75 6.56
N SER A 202 -13.63 1.59 5.89
CA SER A 202 -12.17 1.54 5.84
C SER A 202 -11.61 2.91 5.43
N PRO A 203 -11.53 3.86 6.38
CA PRO A 203 -11.05 5.22 6.08
C PRO A 203 -9.61 5.27 5.58
N VAL A 204 -8.73 4.38 6.07
CA VAL A 204 -7.38 4.14 5.55
C VAL A 204 -7.26 2.66 5.23
N PRO A 205 -7.29 2.25 3.95
CA PRO A 205 -7.61 0.89 3.53
C PRO A 205 -6.42 -0.09 3.63
N VAL A 206 -5.83 -0.24 4.82
CA VAL A 206 -4.65 -1.10 5.08
C VAL A 206 -4.96 -2.56 4.79
N ARG A 207 -6.07 -3.08 5.30
CA ARG A 207 -6.46 -4.49 5.10
C ARG A 207 -6.62 -4.84 3.62
N PHE A 208 -7.12 -3.92 2.81
CA PHE A 208 -7.29 -4.15 1.37
C PHE A 208 -5.97 -4.14 0.61
N ALA A 209 -4.97 -3.36 1.06
CA ALA A 209 -3.62 -3.48 0.52
C ALA A 209 -3.04 -4.88 0.82
N ARG A 210 -3.25 -5.41 2.03
CA ARG A 210 -2.87 -6.78 2.39
C ARG A 210 -3.63 -7.82 1.56
N GLU A 211 -4.94 -7.67 1.41
CA GLU A 211 -5.79 -8.55 0.59
C GLU A 211 -5.35 -8.58 -0.88
N MET A 212 -4.85 -7.46 -1.41
CA MET A 212 -4.26 -7.39 -2.74
C MET A 212 -2.86 -7.99 -2.82
N GLY A 213 -2.31 -8.47 -1.71
CA GLY A 213 -1.04 -9.19 -1.63
C GLY A 213 0.16 -8.31 -1.29
N ALA A 214 -0.02 -7.21 -0.59
CA ALA A 214 1.10 -6.42 -0.06
C ALA A 214 1.78 -7.14 1.11
N ASP A 215 3.09 -7.33 1.01
CA ASP A 215 3.92 -7.86 2.09
C ASP A 215 4.33 -6.77 3.08
N PHE A 216 4.36 -5.51 2.62
CA PHE A 216 4.68 -4.32 3.40
C PHE A 216 3.69 -3.21 3.08
N VAL A 217 3.02 -2.61 4.07
CA VAL A 217 2.00 -1.56 3.85
C VAL A 217 2.45 -0.23 4.43
N ILE A 218 2.53 0.77 3.54
CA ILE A 218 2.66 2.18 3.88
C ILE A 218 1.26 2.78 3.90
N ALA A 219 0.76 3.16 5.06
CA ALA A 219 -0.54 3.79 5.23
C ALA A 219 -0.40 5.31 5.33
N VAL A 220 -1.23 6.06 4.61
CA VAL A 220 -1.26 7.52 4.68
C VAL A 220 -2.57 7.95 5.32
N ASN A 221 -2.50 8.38 6.56
CA ASN A 221 -3.65 8.81 7.34
C ASN A 221 -3.79 10.33 7.32
N ILE A 222 -4.79 10.81 6.60
CA ILE A 222 -5.16 12.23 6.49
C ILE A 222 -6.51 12.53 7.15
N SER A 223 -7.02 11.62 7.98
CA SER A 223 -8.32 11.75 8.64
C SER A 223 -8.38 13.00 9.51
N THR A 224 -9.54 13.65 9.52
CA THR A 224 -9.81 14.79 10.39
C THR A 224 -9.95 14.33 11.83
N GLN A 225 -9.41 15.12 12.76
CA GLN A 225 -9.81 15.02 14.17
C GLN A 225 -11.25 15.53 14.29
N PRO A 226 -12.10 14.93 15.15
CA PRO A 226 -13.40 15.51 15.44
C PRO A 226 -13.24 16.96 15.87
N ASP A 227 -14.00 17.86 15.25
CA ASP A 227 -13.92 19.28 15.57
C ASP A 227 -14.49 19.52 16.97
N VAL A 228 -13.81 20.38 17.73
CA VAL A 228 -14.29 20.80 19.07
C VAL A 228 -15.45 21.82 18.94
N GLN A 229 -15.66 22.39 17.74
CA GLN A 229 -16.75 23.33 17.49
C GLN A 229 -18.09 22.58 17.39
N ALA A 230 -19.12 23.17 17.97
CA ALA A 230 -20.46 22.62 17.91
C ALA A 230 -20.96 22.51 16.46
N ALA A 231 -21.50 21.36 16.11
CA ALA A 231 -22.15 21.16 14.82
C ALA A 231 -23.34 22.15 14.68
N SER A 232 -23.34 22.96 13.64
CA SER A 232 -24.30 24.02 13.43
C SER A 232 -25.46 23.61 12.50
N SER A 233 -25.32 22.49 11.82
CA SER A 233 -26.32 21.94 10.89
C SER A 233 -26.42 20.43 10.96
N SER A 234 -27.49 19.83 10.44
CA SER A 234 -27.64 18.39 10.33
C SER A 234 -26.52 17.76 9.51
N VAL A 235 -26.02 18.45 8.50
CA VAL A 235 -24.89 17.99 7.68
C VAL A 235 -23.60 17.96 8.52
N ASP A 236 -23.38 18.99 9.35
CA ASP A 236 -22.21 19.01 10.25
C ASP A 236 -22.25 17.83 11.23
N VAL A 237 -23.42 17.53 11.78
CA VAL A 237 -23.60 16.35 12.67
C VAL A 237 -23.24 15.06 11.94
N VAL A 238 -23.69 14.87 10.70
CA VAL A 238 -23.38 13.68 9.90
C VAL A 238 -21.86 13.61 9.64
N LEU A 239 -21.23 14.70 9.22
CA LEU A 239 -19.78 14.74 8.95
C LEU A 239 -18.94 14.50 10.21
N GLN A 240 -19.37 15.05 11.33
CA GLN A 240 -18.74 14.82 12.64
C GLN A 240 -18.88 13.35 13.07
N THR A 241 -20.04 12.76 12.85
CA THR A 241 -20.28 11.33 13.10
C THR A 241 -19.34 10.47 12.24
N PHE A 242 -19.17 10.82 10.97
CA PHE A 242 -18.19 10.19 10.07
C PHE A 242 -16.76 10.27 10.62
N ALA A 243 -16.34 11.45 11.10
CA ALA A 243 -15.01 11.64 11.66
C ALA A 243 -14.78 10.78 12.91
N ILE A 244 -15.77 10.71 13.79
CA ILE A 244 -15.72 9.90 15.04
C ILE A 244 -15.62 8.41 14.69
N MET A 245 -16.50 7.92 13.82
CA MET A 245 -16.50 6.50 13.39
C MET A 245 -15.20 6.15 12.67
N GLY A 246 -14.76 7.01 11.74
CA GLY A 246 -13.54 6.82 11.00
C GLY A 246 -12.30 6.73 11.90
N GLN A 247 -12.22 7.54 12.96
CA GLN A 247 -11.14 7.42 13.94
C GLN A 247 -11.18 6.08 14.68
N SER A 248 -12.38 5.62 15.07
CA SER A 248 -12.53 4.34 15.77
C SER A 248 -12.06 3.17 14.89
N ILE A 249 -12.43 3.17 13.61
CA ILE A 249 -12.01 2.15 12.64
C ILE A 249 -10.49 2.22 12.43
N ASN A 250 -9.94 3.42 12.23
CA ASN A 250 -8.51 3.62 12.00
C ASN A 250 -7.64 3.17 13.17
N ARG A 251 -8.11 3.26 14.42
CA ARG A 251 -7.36 2.74 15.59
C ARG A 251 -7.09 1.24 15.49
N ALA A 252 -7.99 0.49 14.88
CA ALA A 252 -7.79 -0.94 14.65
C ALA A 252 -6.98 -1.17 13.37
N GLU A 253 -7.41 -0.61 12.25
CA GLU A 253 -6.88 -0.91 10.92
C GLU A 253 -5.42 -0.47 10.74
N LEU A 254 -5.03 0.66 11.32
CA LEU A 254 -3.64 1.16 11.24
C LEU A 254 -2.62 0.33 12.02
N LYS A 255 -3.05 -0.57 12.91
CA LYS A 255 -2.13 -1.49 13.59
C LYS A 255 -1.50 -2.50 12.63
N ASP A 256 -2.17 -2.80 11.53
CA ASP A 256 -1.73 -3.75 10.51
C ASP A 256 -0.83 -3.10 9.44
N ALA A 257 -0.61 -1.78 9.54
CA ALA A 257 0.33 -1.06 8.69
C ALA A 257 1.77 -1.18 9.22
N ASP A 258 2.74 -1.40 8.34
CA ASP A 258 4.16 -1.40 8.73
C ASP A 258 4.65 0.03 9.01
N ILE A 259 4.18 1.00 8.24
CA ILE A 259 4.46 2.43 8.43
C ILE A 259 3.17 3.22 8.30
N VAL A 260 3.00 4.22 9.18
CA VAL A 260 1.89 5.17 9.07
C VAL A 260 2.44 6.59 8.93
N ILE A 261 2.20 7.18 7.75
CA ILE A 261 2.53 8.57 7.46
C ILE A 261 1.32 9.44 7.83
N ARG A 262 1.56 10.47 8.64
CA ARG A 262 0.53 11.41 9.09
C ARG A 262 0.93 12.83 8.74
N PRO A 263 0.53 13.36 7.56
CA PRO A 263 0.77 14.75 7.21
C PRO A 263 0.17 15.69 8.27
N ASN A 264 0.95 16.64 8.74
CA ASN A 264 0.44 17.66 9.66
C ASN A 264 -0.33 18.72 8.87
N LEU A 265 -1.64 18.55 8.80
CA LEU A 265 -2.53 19.44 8.04
C LEU A 265 -3.18 20.53 8.93
N GLY A 266 -2.80 20.60 10.20
CA GLY A 266 -3.31 21.62 11.12
C GLY A 266 -4.83 21.70 11.14
N THR A 267 -5.36 22.90 10.96
CA THR A 267 -6.80 23.20 10.91
C THR A 267 -7.38 23.14 9.48
N MET A 268 -6.65 22.61 8.49
CA MET A 268 -7.13 22.51 7.12
C MET A 268 -8.45 21.73 7.04
N LYS A 269 -9.50 22.39 6.56
CA LYS A 269 -10.80 21.78 6.37
C LYS A 269 -10.84 20.94 5.09
N GLY A 270 -11.75 19.95 5.03
CA GLY A 270 -11.98 19.17 3.81
C GLY A 270 -12.44 19.98 2.61
N SER A 271 -12.93 21.21 2.81
CA SER A 271 -13.33 22.14 1.75
C SER A 271 -12.25 23.15 1.34
N ASP A 272 -11.05 23.09 1.96
CA ASP A 272 -9.97 24.05 1.69
C ASP A 272 -9.11 23.59 0.51
N PHE A 273 -9.60 23.83 -0.71
CA PHE A 273 -8.85 23.53 -1.93
C PHE A 273 -7.75 24.56 -2.22
N ALA A 274 -7.82 25.76 -1.64
CA ALA A 274 -6.78 26.77 -1.77
C ALA A 274 -5.49 26.36 -1.04
N GLY A 275 -5.61 25.60 0.04
CA GLY A 275 -4.49 25.07 0.83
C GLY A 275 -3.70 23.94 0.17
N ARG A 276 -3.94 23.63 -1.12
CA ARG A 276 -3.33 22.48 -1.84
C ARG A 276 -1.80 22.43 -1.75
N ASN A 277 -1.14 23.57 -1.91
CA ASN A 277 0.33 23.65 -1.84
C ASN A 277 0.87 23.30 -0.45
N LEU A 278 0.21 23.81 0.58
CA LEU A 278 0.59 23.51 1.97
C LEU A 278 0.35 22.05 2.31
N ALA A 279 -0.74 21.47 1.81
CA ALA A 279 -1.02 20.04 1.99
C ALA A 279 0.03 19.16 1.31
N ILE A 280 0.42 19.47 0.07
CA ILE A 280 1.49 18.74 -0.64
C ILE A 280 2.79 18.81 0.16
N LEU A 281 3.19 20.00 0.61
CA LEU A 281 4.39 20.18 1.43
C LEU A 281 4.32 19.38 2.74
N ALA A 282 3.17 19.39 3.42
CA ALA A 282 2.96 18.58 4.63
C ALA A 282 3.12 17.09 4.39
N GLY A 283 2.68 16.59 3.22
CA GLY A 283 2.90 15.21 2.79
C GLY A 283 4.37 14.87 2.61
N GLU A 284 5.15 15.75 1.96
CA GLU A 284 6.59 15.58 1.78
C GLU A 284 7.33 15.56 3.13
N GLN A 285 7.02 16.50 4.01
CA GLN A 285 7.63 16.59 5.33
C GLN A 285 7.32 15.37 6.21
N ALA A 286 6.05 14.93 6.24
CA ALA A 286 5.64 13.77 7.00
C ALA A 286 6.32 12.48 6.50
N THR A 287 6.51 12.34 5.20
CA THR A 287 7.24 11.20 4.63
C THR A 287 8.71 11.25 5.03
N THR A 288 9.33 12.41 4.90
CA THR A 288 10.75 12.62 5.26
C THR A 288 11.00 12.26 6.72
N SER A 289 10.09 12.60 7.63
CA SER A 289 10.24 12.33 9.07
C SER A 289 10.26 10.84 9.42
N VAL A 290 9.66 9.98 8.61
CA VAL A 290 9.60 8.52 8.85
C VAL A 290 10.53 7.71 7.96
N LEU A 291 11.33 8.35 7.08
CA LEU A 291 12.19 7.63 6.12
C LEU A 291 13.20 6.70 6.78
N GLY A 292 13.77 7.10 7.91
CA GLY A 292 14.71 6.26 8.65
C GLY A 292 14.07 4.95 9.10
N GLU A 293 12.91 5.05 9.76
CA GLU A 293 12.13 3.90 10.21
C GLU A 293 11.66 3.04 9.03
N LEU A 294 11.14 3.68 7.96
CA LEU A 294 10.67 3.01 6.76
C LEU A 294 11.77 2.15 6.13
N ARG A 295 12.98 2.71 5.95
CA ARG A 295 14.12 1.97 5.38
C ARG A 295 14.57 0.81 6.27
N GLN A 296 14.62 1.03 7.58
CA GLN A 296 14.97 -0.01 8.54
C GLN A 296 13.98 -1.18 8.48
N LYS A 297 12.68 -0.90 8.50
CA LYS A 297 11.63 -1.92 8.45
C LYS A 297 11.59 -2.65 7.10
N LEU A 298 11.79 -1.93 5.98
CA LEU A 298 11.90 -2.56 4.65
C LEU A 298 13.10 -3.50 4.57
N LYS A 299 14.26 -3.09 5.13
CA LYS A 299 15.44 -3.96 5.19
C LYS A 299 15.17 -5.21 6.01
N ALA A 300 14.65 -5.04 7.24
CA ALA A 300 14.33 -6.18 8.11
C ALA A 300 13.33 -7.15 7.48
N ARG A 301 12.35 -6.64 6.70
CA ARG A 301 11.39 -7.48 6.00
C ARG A 301 12.02 -8.27 4.84
N ARG A 302 13.06 -7.73 4.18
CA ARG A 302 13.80 -8.43 3.11
C ARG A 302 14.67 -9.56 3.63
N GLU A 303 15.07 -9.49 4.88
CA GLU A 303 15.92 -10.48 5.54
C GLU A 303 15.12 -11.64 6.16
N GLN A 304 13.78 -11.57 6.20
CA GLN A 304 12.85 -12.62 6.65
C GLN A 304 12.40 -13.55 5.51
#